data_6d979fbec15eedf619a378d327332ccc
#
_entry.id   6d979fbec15eedf619a378d327332ccc
#
_cell.length_a   1.000
_cell.length_b   1.000
_cell.length_c   1.000
_cell.angle_alpha   90.00
_cell.angle_beta   90.00
_cell.angle_gamma   90.00
#
_symmetry.space_group_name_H-M   'P 1'
#
loop_
_entity.id
_entity.type
_entity.pdbx_description
1 polymer ?
#
loop_
_entity_poly.entity_id
_entity_poly.type
_entity_poly.pdbx_seq_one_letter_code
_entity_poly.pdbx_strand_id
1 'polypeptide(L)'
;LYLNKLGWKKSVRFYCITIGVFAILFIPFLSYEFFENYSSTIGLWFSKFEFNASVYYFLKWVQALTNGLSLINSMGIIVVCVVTLQTIYLVVKRKKETSQLLLMILWVLSGYYFISTTVHPWYIISLLLLSVFTNYKFVLVWSYTLILSYLAYNEFSVKESSSVLILEYTPVILMLAWELYSKKSLKIKAS
;
A
#
# COMPACT_ATOMS: atom_id res chain seq x y z
N LEU A 1 -12.61 -15.34 0.98
CA LEU A 1 -12.39 -16.56 0.22
C LEU A 1 -12.84 -17.78 1.00
N TYR A 2 -12.37 -17.98 2.23
CA TYR A 2 -12.68 -19.13 3.08
C TYR A 2 -14.16 -19.20 3.44
N LEU A 3 -14.81 -18.08 3.81
CA LEU A 3 -16.25 -18.02 4.07
C LEU A 3 -17.07 -18.57 2.90
N ASN A 4 -16.67 -18.29 1.68
CA ASN A 4 -17.40 -18.71 0.48
C ASN A 4 -17.14 -20.18 0.07
N LYS A 5 -15.94 -20.71 0.40
CA LYS A 5 -15.56 -22.09 0.02
C LYS A 5 -15.83 -23.12 1.12
N LEU A 6 -15.59 -22.76 2.38
CA LEU A 6 -15.66 -23.67 3.52
C LEU A 6 -16.94 -23.53 4.34
N GLY A 7 -17.69 -22.45 4.16
CA GLY A 7 -18.83 -22.07 4.99
C GLY A 7 -18.41 -21.45 6.32
N TRP A 8 -19.39 -20.85 7.02
CA TRP A 8 -19.18 -20.05 8.23
C TRP A 8 -18.43 -20.80 9.34
N LYS A 9 -18.95 -21.98 9.73
CA LYS A 9 -18.40 -22.75 10.88
C LYS A 9 -16.93 -23.14 10.69
N LYS A 10 -16.57 -23.64 9.49
CA LYS A 10 -15.18 -24.03 9.19
C LYS A 10 -14.25 -22.83 9.07
N SER A 11 -14.75 -21.71 8.53
CA SER A 11 -13.98 -20.47 8.43
C SER A 11 -13.66 -19.87 9.80
N VAL A 12 -14.66 -19.81 10.69
CA VAL A 12 -14.45 -19.33 12.06
C VAL A 12 -13.46 -20.22 12.79
N ARG A 13 -13.61 -21.55 12.71
CA ARG A 13 -12.64 -22.49 13.30
C ARG A 13 -11.23 -22.26 12.79
N PHE A 14 -11.07 -22.08 11.47
CA PHE A 14 -9.75 -21.79 10.86
C PHE A 14 -9.14 -20.51 11.43
N TYR A 15 -9.89 -19.40 11.48
CA TYR A 15 -9.39 -18.15 12.02
C TYR A 15 -9.09 -18.23 13.52
N CYS A 16 -9.92 -18.90 14.31
CA CYS A 16 -9.67 -19.10 15.74
C CYS A 16 -8.38 -19.89 15.99
N ILE A 17 -8.13 -20.96 15.21
CA ILE A 17 -6.89 -21.74 15.30
C ILE A 17 -5.69 -20.87 14.90
N THR A 18 -5.79 -20.14 13.79
CA THR A 18 -4.70 -19.29 13.30
C THR A 18 -4.35 -18.20 14.31
N ILE A 19 -5.35 -17.51 14.83
CA ILE A 19 -5.16 -16.46 15.85
C ILE A 19 -4.62 -17.06 17.15
N GLY A 20 -5.13 -18.22 17.56
CA GLY A 20 -4.68 -18.92 18.77
C GLY A 20 -3.20 -19.32 18.68
N VAL A 21 -2.78 -19.92 17.56
CA VAL A 21 -1.37 -20.27 17.32
C VAL A 21 -0.50 -19.01 17.34
N PHE A 22 -0.94 -17.96 16.65
CA PHE A 22 -0.20 -16.69 16.63
C PHE A 22 -0.07 -16.10 18.04
N ALA A 23 -1.15 -16.07 18.80
CA ALA A 23 -1.14 -15.58 20.18
C ALA A 23 -0.17 -16.40 21.08
N ILE A 24 -0.19 -17.73 20.99
CA ILE A 24 0.71 -18.60 21.76
C ILE A 24 2.19 -18.31 21.41
N LEU A 25 2.49 -18.13 20.13
CA LEU A 25 3.87 -17.81 19.70
C LEU A 25 4.33 -16.42 20.19
N PHE A 26 3.39 -15.52 20.46
CA PHE A 26 3.70 -14.18 20.96
C PHE A 26 3.86 -14.11 22.49
N ILE A 27 3.35 -15.09 23.26
CA ILE A 27 3.41 -15.10 24.73
C ILE A 27 4.82 -14.83 25.27
N PRO A 28 5.92 -15.46 24.76
CA PRO A 28 7.26 -15.23 25.28
C PRO A 28 7.76 -13.79 25.12
N PHE A 29 7.15 -13.02 24.21
CA PHE A 29 7.56 -11.64 23.91
C PHE A 29 6.66 -10.59 24.59
N LEU A 30 5.59 -11.02 25.27
CA LEU A 30 4.66 -10.11 25.93
C LEU A 30 5.26 -9.60 27.24
N SER A 31 5.91 -8.43 27.16
CA SER A 31 6.37 -7.65 28.32
C SER A 31 5.84 -6.21 28.21
N TYR A 32 5.83 -5.49 29.34
CA TYR A 32 5.47 -4.08 29.33
C TYR A 32 6.39 -3.28 28.40
N GLU A 33 7.69 -3.54 28.45
CA GLU A 33 8.70 -2.91 27.60
C GLU A 33 8.45 -3.20 26.10
N PHE A 34 7.99 -4.40 25.76
CA PHE A 34 7.61 -4.72 24.37
C PHE A 34 6.49 -3.80 23.89
N PHE A 35 5.42 -3.64 24.66
CA PHE A 35 4.29 -2.79 24.26
C PHE A 35 4.70 -1.31 24.16
N GLU A 36 5.50 -0.80 25.09
CA GLU A 36 5.99 0.56 25.07
C GLU A 36 6.87 0.83 23.85
N ASN A 37 7.87 -0.02 23.61
CA ASN A 37 8.78 0.11 22.48
C ASN A 37 8.06 -0.10 21.14
N TYR A 38 7.14 -1.05 21.06
CA TYR A 38 6.38 -1.31 19.85
C TYR A 38 5.45 -0.15 19.50
N SER A 39 4.71 0.40 20.48
CA SER A 39 3.81 1.52 20.25
C SER A 39 4.56 2.81 19.89
N SER A 40 5.69 3.08 20.52
CA SER A 40 6.54 4.24 20.19
C SER A 40 7.16 4.09 18.80
N THR A 41 7.62 2.90 18.44
CA THR A 41 8.19 2.62 17.11
C THR A 41 7.14 2.77 16.01
N ILE A 42 5.94 2.18 16.20
CA ILE A 42 4.84 2.36 15.24
C ILE A 42 4.45 3.83 15.13
N GLY A 43 4.32 4.53 16.27
CA GLY A 43 4.03 5.96 16.27
C GLY A 43 5.07 6.76 15.48
N LEU A 44 6.36 6.43 15.64
CA LEU A 44 7.44 7.06 14.90
C LEU A 44 7.34 6.82 13.39
N TRP A 45 7.09 5.57 12.97
CA TRP A 45 6.96 5.19 11.57
C TRP A 45 5.81 5.90 10.86
N PHE A 46 4.64 5.99 11.50
CA PHE A 46 3.47 6.59 10.90
C PHE A 46 3.40 8.12 11.01
N SER A 47 4.22 8.74 11.87
CA SER A 47 4.14 10.19 12.12
C SER A 47 5.38 10.98 11.74
N LYS A 48 6.55 10.35 11.70
CA LYS A 48 7.83 11.08 11.54
C LYS A 48 8.72 10.55 10.42
N PHE A 49 8.52 9.31 9.98
CA PHE A 49 9.37 8.74 8.94
C PHE A 49 8.74 8.97 7.56
N GLU A 50 9.50 9.65 6.71
CA GLU A 50 9.12 9.98 5.35
C GLU A 50 10.22 9.47 4.41
N PHE A 51 9.85 8.68 3.40
CA PHE A 51 10.78 8.24 2.38
C PHE A 51 10.03 7.79 1.12
N ASN A 52 10.42 8.36 -0.03
CA ASN A 52 9.89 8.02 -1.34
C ASN A 52 8.35 8.00 -1.40
N ALA A 53 7.73 9.00 -0.76
CA ALA A 53 6.29 9.14 -0.67
C ALA A 53 5.72 9.95 -1.84
N SER A 54 4.71 9.42 -2.55
CA SER A 54 4.12 10.13 -3.71
C SER A 54 3.02 11.11 -3.30
N VAL A 55 1.84 10.59 -2.97
CA VAL A 55 0.67 11.43 -2.62
C VAL A 55 0.93 12.23 -1.36
N TYR A 56 1.65 11.67 -0.38
CA TYR A 56 2.00 12.37 0.85
C TYR A 56 2.81 13.65 0.58
N TYR A 57 3.86 13.61 -0.24
CA TYR A 57 4.65 14.80 -0.58
C TYR A 57 3.86 15.82 -1.41
N PHE A 58 2.97 15.34 -2.28
CA PHE A 58 2.05 16.23 -2.98
C PHE A 58 1.12 16.98 -1.99
N LEU A 59 0.55 16.28 -1.01
CA LEU A 59 -0.28 16.90 0.02
C LEU A 59 0.53 17.86 0.92
N LYS A 60 1.77 17.51 1.23
CA LYS A 60 2.69 18.37 1.98
C LYS A 60 2.99 19.67 1.24
N TRP A 61 3.19 19.57 -0.07
CA TRP A 61 3.38 20.74 -0.92
C TRP A 61 2.11 21.60 -1.00
N VAL A 62 0.94 21.02 -1.20
CA VAL A 62 -0.35 21.75 -1.18
C VAL A 62 -0.58 22.43 0.17
N GLN A 63 -0.30 21.77 1.29
CA GLN A 63 -0.41 22.36 2.62
C GLN A 63 0.50 23.58 2.80
N ALA A 64 1.73 23.52 2.29
CA ALA A 64 2.66 24.64 2.35
C ALA A 64 2.13 25.88 1.59
N LEU A 65 1.35 25.68 0.51
CA LEU A 65 0.73 26.75 -0.25
C LEU A 65 -0.52 27.34 0.39
N THR A 66 -1.26 26.57 1.18
CA THR A 66 -2.59 26.95 1.69
C THR A 66 -2.60 27.47 3.12
N ASN A 67 -1.48 27.44 3.84
CA ASN A 67 -1.31 27.91 5.23
C ASN A 67 -2.36 27.42 6.26
N GLY A 68 -3.14 26.37 5.99
CA GLY A 68 -4.32 26.14 6.81
C GLY A 68 -4.68 24.72 7.23
N LEU A 69 -4.43 23.70 6.46
CA LEU A 69 -4.95 22.36 6.77
C LEU A 69 -3.82 21.39 7.12
N SER A 70 -3.66 21.11 8.42
CA SER A 70 -2.70 20.12 8.92
C SER A 70 -3.15 18.67 8.66
N LEU A 71 -3.37 18.31 7.37
CA LEU A 71 -3.69 16.94 6.96
C LEU A 71 -2.54 15.97 7.25
N ILE A 72 -1.31 16.48 7.25
CA ILE A 72 -0.09 15.68 7.43
C ILE A 72 -0.06 15.00 8.81
N ASN A 73 -0.48 15.70 9.86
CA ASN A 73 -0.51 15.13 11.22
C ASN A 73 -1.49 13.96 11.36
N SER A 74 -2.46 13.86 10.44
CA SER A 74 -3.49 12.81 10.43
C SER A 74 -3.24 11.74 9.37
N MET A 75 -2.10 11.76 8.67
CA MET A 75 -1.84 10.84 7.55
C MET A 75 -1.94 9.36 7.94
N GLY A 76 -1.47 8.97 9.11
CA GLY A 76 -1.62 7.59 9.58
C GLY A 76 -3.08 7.14 9.63
N ILE A 77 -3.97 7.98 10.14
CA ILE A 77 -5.42 7.71 10.21
C ILE A 77 -6.03 7.69 8.79
N ILE A 78 -5.64 8.66 7.95
CA ILE A 78 -6.11 8.76 6.56
C ILE A 78 -5.74 7.49 5.78
N VAL A 79 -4.51 7.02 5.89
CA VAL A 79 -4.04 5.78 5.26
C VAL A 79 -4.91 4.59 5.69
N VAL A 80 -5.12 4.41 6.99
CA VAL A 80 -5.95 3.32 7.53
C VAL A 80 -7.38 3.41 7.00
N CYS A 81 -8.00 4.59 7.03
CA CYS A 81 -9.37 4.80 6.54
C CYS A 81 -9.49 4.51 5.05
N VAL A 82 -8.59 5.05 4.22
CA VAL A 82 -8.63 4.87 2.76
C VAL A 82 -8.43 3.40 2.39
N VAL A 83 -7.44 2.72 2.99
CA VAL A 83 -7.17 1.30 2.71
C VAL A 83 -8.33 0.42 3.17
N THR A 84 -8.95 0.73 4.31
CA THR A 84 -10.13 0.00 4.80
C THR A 84 -11.32 0.17 3.86
N LEU A 85 -11.64 1.41 3.46
CA LEU A 85 -12.73 1.69 2.53
C LEU A 85 -12.49 1.06 1.16
N GLN A 86 -11.27 1.13 0.64
CA GLN A 86 -10.88 0.46 -0.60
C GLN A 86 -11.06 -1.05 -0.50
N THR A 87 -10.64 -1.65 0.60
CA THR A 87 -10.79 -3.09 0.84
C THR A 87 -12.27 -3.50 0.87
N ILE A 88 -13.08 -2.77 1.62
CA ILE A 88 -14.55 -3.02 1.69
C ILE A 88 -15.17 -2.91 0.29
N TYR A 89 -14.87 -1.83 -0.44
CA TYR A 89 -15.37 -1.62 -1.79
C TYR A 89 -15.02 -2.78 -2.74
N LEU A 90 -13.78 -3.22 -2.75
CA LEU A 90 -13.31 -4.32 -3.59
C LEU A 90 -13.95 -5.66 -3.18
N VAL A 91 -14.08 -5.93 -1.87
CA VAL A 91 -14.73 -7.15 -1.36
C VAL A 91 -16.19 -7.21 -1.76
N VAL A 92 -16.93 -6.11 -1.65
CA VAL A 92 -18.35 -6.04 -2.02
C VAL A 92 -18.55 -6.25 -3.53
N LYS A 93 -17.67 -5.67 -4.36
CA LYS A 93 -17.76 -5.80 -5.83
C LYS A 93 -17.18 -7.09 -6.40
N ARG A 94 -16.56 -7.92 -5.60
CA ARG A 94 -15.84 -9.10 -6.04
C ARG A 94 -16.78 -10.19 -6.60
N LYS A 95 -16.42 -10.74 -7.76
CA LYS A 95 -16.87 -12.07 -8.20
C LYS A 95 -16.12 -13.15 -7.42
N LYS A 96 -16.71 -14.32 -7.20
CA LYS A 96 -16.18 -15.41 -6.33
C LYS A 96 -14.98 -16.19 -6.94
N GLU A 97 -14.18 -15.58 -7.79
CA GLU A 97 -13.06 -16.22 -8.48
C GLU A 97 -11.72 -15.95 -7.78
N THR A 98 -10.81 -16.91 -7.79
CA THR A 98 -9.47 -16.78 -7.16
C THR A 98 -8.62 -15.73 -7.86
N SER A 99 -8.71 -15.62 -9.19
CA SER A 99 -8.03 -14.59 -9.98
C SER A 99 -8.39 -13.17 -9.54
N GLN A 100 -9.65 -12.97 -9.15
CA GLN A 100 -10.12 -11.69 -8.60
C GLN A 100 -9.49 -11.36 -7.26
N LEU A 101 -9.13 -12.37 -6.44
CA LEU A 101 -8.46 -12.13 -5.16
C LEU A 101 -7.07 -11.51 -5.35
N LEU A 102 -6.25 -12.07 -6.23
CA LEU A 102 -4.91 -11.55 -6.50
C LEU A 102 -4.96 -10.13 -7.03
N LEU A 103 -5.92 -9.86 -7.93
CA LEU A 103 -6.17 -8.52 -8.43
C LEU A 103 -6.59 -7.53 -7.32
N MET A 104 -7.44 -7.97 -6.38
CA MET A 104 -7.85 -7.13 -5.25
C MET A 104 -6.67 -6.82 -4.32
N ILE A 105 -5.83 -7.83 -4.02
CA ILE A 105 -4.63 -7.64 -3.20
C ILE A 105 -3.69 -6.65 -3.89
N LEU A 106 -3.49 -6.78 -5.22
CA LEU A 106 -2.70 -5.83 -5.99
C LEU A 106 -3.21 -4.39 -5.80
N TRP A 107 -4.52 -4.18 -5.92
CA TRP A 107 -5.12 -2.85 -5.79
C TRP A 107 -5.04 -2.29 -4.38
N VAL A 108 -5.28 -3.11 -3.36
CA VAL A 108 -5.19 -2.68 -1.95
C VAL A 108 -3.76 -2.27 -1.60
N LEU A 109 -2.78 -3.10 -1.96
CA LEU A 109 -1.37 -2.78 -1.71
C LEU A 109 -0.89 -1.59 -2.53
N SER A 110 -1.29 -1.48 -3.79
CA SER A 110 -0.94 -0.30 -4.62
C SER A 110 -1.52 0.98 -4.03
N GLY A 111 -2.79 0.96 -3.62
CA GLY A 111 -3.42 2.10 -2.95
C GLY A 111 -2.70 2.48 -1.66
N TYR A 112 -2.35 1.48 -0.83
CA TYR A 112 -1.58 1.70 0.38
C TYR A 112 -0.22 2.37 0.08
N TYR A 113 0.57 1.84 -0.87
CA TYR A 113 1.88 2.40 -1.16
C TYR A 113 1.81 3.80 -1.80
N PHE A 114 0.79 4.09 -2.63
CA PHE A 114 0.61 5.44 -3.16
C PHE A 114 0.31 6.49 -2.10
N ILE A 115 -0.37 6.14 -1.01
CA ILE A 115 -0.74 7.11 0.04
C ILE A 115 0.17 7.02 1.29
N SER A 116 1.05 6.02 1.36
CA SER A 116 1.97 5.83 2.47
C SER A 116 2.96 6.98 2.58
N THR A 117 3.38 7.29 3.81
CA THR A 117 4.47 8.23 4.10
C THR A 117 5.84 7.66 3.75
N THR A 118 5.93 6.34 3.58
CA THR A 118 7.19 5.64 3.37
C THR A 118 6.99 4.50 2.38
N VAL A 119 7.78 4.51 1.30
CA VAL A 119 7.81 3.44 0.30
C VAL A 119 9.25 3.02 0.03
N HIS A 120 9.70 2.00 0.73
CA HIS A 120 11.02 1.43 0.46
C HIS A 120 11.04 0.61 -0.83
N PRO A 121 12.19 0.60 -1.56
CA PRO A 121 12.32 -0.14 -2.82
C PRO A 121 11.86 -1.61 -2.75
N TRP A 122 12.16 -2.30 -1.67
CA TRP A 122 11.79 -3.71 -1.52
C TRP A 122 10.27 -3.95 -1.30
N TYR A 123 9.48 -2.93 -0.97
CA TYR A 123 8.02 -3.08 -0.84
C TYR A 123 7.36 -3.43 -2.18
N ILE A 124 7.88 -2.89 -3.27
CA ILE A 124 7.32 -3.11 -4.62
C ILE A 124 7.50 -4.55 -5.11
N ILE A 125 8.39 -5.33 -4.49
CA ILE A 125 8.54 -6.77 -4.80
C ILE A 125 7.21 -7.52 -4.62
N SER A 126 6.44 -7.18 -3.60
CA SER A 126 5.13 -7.79 -3.36
C SER A 126 4.14 -7.48 -4.48
N LEU A 127 4.13 -6.24 -4.97
CA LEU A 127 3.31 -5.85 -6.12
C LEU A 127 3.80 -6.52 -7.41
N LEU A 128 5.11 -6.61 -7.59
CA LEU A 128 5.74 -7.22 -8.75
C LEU A 128 5.32 -8.70 -8.86
N LEU A 129 5.37 -9.43 -7.76
CA LEU A 129 4.88 -10.81 -7.69
C LEU A 129 3.39 -10.90 -8.08
N LEU A 130 2.55 -10.02 -7.57
CA LEU A 130 1.12 -10.01 -7.90
C LEU A 130 0.87 -9.61 -9.35
N SER A 131 1.72 -8.77 -9.94
CA SER A 131 1.58 -8.32 -11.33
C SER A 131 1.76 -9.46 -12.33
N VAL A 132 2.53 -10.49 -11.98
CA VAL A 132 2.70 -11.71 -12.81
C VAL A 132 1.36 -12.45 -13.04
N PHE A 133 0.48 -12.40 -12.04
CA PHE A 133 -0.83 -13.05 -12.08
C PHE A 133 -1.96 -12.12 -12.54
N THR A 134 -1.62 -10.89 -12.91
CA THR A 134 -2.58 -9.88 -13.34
C THR A 134 -2.12 -9.25 -14.65
N ASN A 135 -3.04 -8.65 -15.41
CA ASN A 135 -2.69 -7.98 -16.66
C ASN A 135 -2.31 -6.50 -16.46
N TYR A 136 -1.71 -6.13 -15.29
CA TYR A 136 -1.28 -4.78 -14.99
C TYR A 136 0.23 -4.66 -15.03
N LYS A 137 0.72 -3.76 -15.88
CA LYS A 137 2.15 -3.54 -16.15
C LYS A 137 2.71 -2.29 -15.45
N PHE A 138 1.86 -1.41 -14.89
CA PHE A 138 2.33 -0.22 -14.19
C PHE A 138 3.31 -0.55 -13.06
N VAL A 139 3.15 -1.73 -12.43
CA VAL A 139 4.05 -2.22 -11.39
C VAL A 139 5.45 -2.51 -11.94
N LEU A 140 5.56 -3.02 -13.17
CA LEU A 140 6.86 -3.22 -13.83
C LEU A 140 7.56 -1.88 -14.05
N VAL A 141 6.81 -0.87 -14.50
CA VAL A 141 7.35 0.49 -14.65
C VAL A 141 7.81 1.01 -13.29
N TRP A 142 6.99 0.84 -12.25
CA TRP A 142 7.34 1.29 -10.89
C TRP A 142 8.59 0.58 -10.36
N SER A 143 8.69 -0.74 -10.50
CA SER A 143 9.88 -1.48 -10.07
C SER A 143 11.17 -1.01 -10.77
N TYR A 144 11.07 -0.53 -11.99
CA TYR A 144 12.20 0.01 -12.74
C TYR A 144 12.57 1.43 -12.31
N THR A 145 11.58 2.33 -12.21
CA THR A 145 11.82 3.73 -11.83
C THR A 145 12.22 3.89 -10.37
N LEU A 146 11.82 2.96 -9.52
CA LEU A 146 12.12 2.92 -8.09
C LEU A 146 13.63 2.95 -7.76
N ILE A 147 14.47 2.52 -8.69
CA ILE A 147 15.94 2.61 -8.54
C ILE A 147 16.39 4.06 -8.31
N LEU A 148 15.64 5.03 -8.83
CA LEU A 148 15.92 6.45 -8.64
C LEU A 148 15.87 6.88 -7.17
N SER A 149 15.08 6.20 -6.33
CA SER A 149 15.00 6.51 -4.89
C SER A 149 16.33 6.33 -4.16
N TYR A 150 17.22 5.47 -4.68
CA TYR A 150 18.57 5.31 -4.12
C TYR A 150 19.46 6.54 -4.28
N LEU A 151 19.13 7.47 -5.18
CA LEU A 151 19.83 8.75 -5.29
C LEU A 151 19.64 9.67 -4.07
N ALA A 152 18.66 9.35 -3.21
CA ALA A 152 18.45 10.04 -1.94
C ALA A 152 19.54 9.76 -0.90
N TYR A 153 20.25 8.63 -1.03
CA TYR A 153 21.27 8.20 -0.07
C TYR A 153 22.63 8.84 -0.41
N ASN A 154 23.13 9.67 0.49
CA ASN A 154 24.48 10.21 0.49
C ASN A 154 25.25 9.66 1.70
N GLU A 155 26.58 9.80 1.70
CA GLU A 155 27.46 9.26 2.77
C GLU A 155 27.06 9.70 4.19
N PHE A 156 26.43 10.88 4.34
CA PHE A 156 26.13 11.49 5.64
C PHE A 156 24.66 11.74 5.91
N SER A 157 23.78 11.59 4.91
CA SER A 157 22.34 11.91 5.07
C SER A 157 21.48 11.26 4.01
N VAL A 158 20.19 11.09 4.34
CA VAL A 158 19.16 10.77 3.36
C VAL A 158 18.44 12.06 3.00
N LYS A 159 18.61 12.52 1.76
CA LYS A 159 17.97 13.73 1.24
C LYS A 159 17.30 13.45 -0.08
N GLU A 160 15.99 13.52 -0.11
CA GLU A 160 15.20 13.33 -1.31
C GLU A 160 15.07 14.59 -2.13
N SER A 161 15.17 14.44 -3.44
CA SER A 161 14.94 15.53 -4.40
C SER A 161 13.56 15.41 -5.01
N SER A 162 12.79 16.48 -4.99
CA SER A 162 11.47 16.54 -5.64
C SER A 162 11.53 16.21 -7.14
N SER A 163 12.61 16.57 -7.82
CA SER A 163 12.82 16.25 -9.24
C SER A 163 12.94 14.74 -9.45
N VAL A 164 13.65 14.04 -8.57
CA VAL A 164 13.82 12.58 -8.63
C VAL A 164 12.47 11.88 -8.38
N LEU A 165 11.70 12.33 -7.40
CA LEU A 165 10.36 11.82 -7.13
C LEU A 165 9.41 11.99 -8.33
N ILE A 166 9.45 13.17 -8.98
CA ILE A 166 8.65 13.42 -10.18
C ILE A 166 9.07 12.47 -11.31
N LEU A 167 10.35 12.28 -11.53
CA LEU A 167 10.87 11.35 -12.54
C LEU A 167 10.49 9.90 -12.25
N GLU A 168 10.45 9.50 -10.99
CA GLU A 168 10.05 8.16 -10.58
C GLU A 168 8.54 7.93 -10.79
N TYR A 169 7.70 8.79 -10.24
CA TYR A 169 6.25 8.56 -10.18
C TYR A 169 5.50 8.95 -11.47
N THR A 170 6.02 9.87 -12.27
CA THR A 170 5.33 10.30 -13.51
C THR A 170 5.12 9.13 -14.49
N PRO A 171 6.12 8.31 -14.85
CA PRO A 171 5.91 7.17 -15.74
C PRO A 171 4.94 6.14 -15.15
N VAL A 172 4.97 5.93 -13.84
CA VAL A 172 4.09 4.99 -13.14
C VAL A 172 2.63 5.43 -13.26
N ILE A 173 2.35 6.71 -12.96
CA ILE A 173 1.01 7.28 -13.03
C ILE A 173 0.49 7.29 -14.47
N LEU A 174 1.32 7.67 -15.44
CA LEU A 174 0.95 7.66 -16.85
C LEU A 174 0.61 6.25 -17.33
N MET A 175 1.43 5.26 -16.99
CA MET A 175 1.18 3.86 -17.34
C MET A 175 -0.10 3.34 -16.69
N LEU A 176 -0.32 3.63 -15.42
CA LEU A 176 -1.52 3.26 -14.69
C LEU A 176 -2.78 3.89 -15.32
N ALA A 177 -2.73 5.19 -15.61
CA ALA A 177 -3.82 5.90 -16.26
C ALA A 177 -4.15 5.32 -17.64
N TRP A 178 -3.12 5.05 -18.44
CA TRP A 178 -3.28 4.41 -19.76
C TRP A 178 -3.91 3.02 -19.65
N GLU A 179 -3.48 2.18 -18.71
CA GLU A 179 -4.04 0.85 -18.50
C GLU A 179 -5.52 0.88 -18.07
N LEU A 180 -5.86 1.81 -17.16
CA LEU A 180 -7.24 2.00 -16.73
C LEU A 180 -8.14 2.47 -17.87
N TYR A 181 -7.67 3.41 -18.68
CA TYR A 181 -8.39 3.92 -19.86
C TYR A 181 -8.58 2.81 -20.91
N SER A 182 -7.52 2.11 -21.28
CA SER A 182 -7.54 1.05 -22.29
C SER A 182 -8.47 -0.10 -21.90
N LYS A 183 -8.45 -0.53 -20.65
CA LYS A 183 -9.34 -1.62 -20.16
C LYS A 183 -10.81 -1.19 -20.09
N LYS A 184 -11.10 0.08 -19.81
CA LYS A 184 -12.47 0.61 -19.89
C LYS A 184 -12.97 0.64 -21.31
N SER A 185 -12.14 1.05 -22.27
CA SER A 185 -12.48 1.09 -23.70
C SER A 185 -12.79 -0.30 -24.27
N LEU A 186 -12.02 -1.33 -23.87
CA LEU A 186 -12.27 -2.72 -24.30
C LEU A 186 -13.60 -3.26 -23.78
N LYS A 187 -14.00 -2.93 -22.55
CA LYS A 187 -15.29 -3.33 -21.98
C LYS A 187 -16.47 -2.69 -22.71
N ILE A 188 -16.35 -1.45 -23.13
CA ILE A 188 -17.41 -0.71 -23.87
C ILE A 188 -17.58 -1.29 -25.27
N LYS A 189 -16.49 -1.77 -25.91
CA LYS A 189 -16.57 -2.40 -27.26
C LYS A 189 -17.09 -3.85 -27.23
N ALA A 190 -17.10 -4.50 -26.09
CA ALA A 190 -17.55 -5.88 -25.91
C ALA A 190 -19.01 -5.98 -25.37
N SER A 191 -19.66 -4.87 -25.05
CA SER A 191 -21.06 -4.75 -24.66
C SER A 191 -21.89 -4.26 -25.84
#